data_6b16839a5b7842bfa37849ab1c5e3bc8
#
_entry.id   6b16839a5b7842bfa37849ab1c5e3bc8
#
_cell.length_a   1.000
_cell.length_b   1.000
_cell.length_c   1.000
_cell.angle_alpha   90.00
_cell.angle_beta   90.00
_cell.angle_gamma   90.00
#
_symmetry.space_group_name_H-M   'P 1'
#
loop_
_entity.id
_entity.type
_entity.pdbx_description
1 polymer ?
#
loop_
_entity_poly.entity_id
_entity_poly.type
_entity_poly.pdbx_seq_one_letter_code
_entity_poly.pdbx_strand_id
1 'polypeptide(L)'
;TDDAHDALADCNFLIELMKKIKELLPNYYKEIITTTSKESLINCLRKDDIFFHCNYLARSKKTSAYPFYPILDEYSNASRIAVFNLSFDPKLYFDLSYQELEQLLQSSKDSPFRKLAVNKTLPIISLSTLIIDDILPADIDSFKTRAKLLKENTNFQNKIIDILNNFEFPSFENNHIEQQIYSNGFPSA
;
A
#
# COMPACT_ATOMS: atom_id res chain seq x y z
N THR A 1 29.21 14.13 -8.72
CA THR A 1 29.29 15.53 -8.25
C THR A 1 29.81 15.48 -6.83
N ASP A 2 30.80 16.31 -6.50
CA ASP A 2 31.48 16.33 -5.20
C ASP A 2 30.59 16.72 -4.01
N ASP A 3 29.35 17.18 -4.30
CA ASP A 3 28.32 17.57 -3.31
C ASP A 3 27.37 16.43 -2.89
N ALA A 4 27.58 15.22 -3.38
CA ALA A 4 26.78 14.07 -2.95
C ALA A 4 27.15 13.75 -1.48
N HIS A 5 26.16 13.90 -0.58
CA HIS A 5 26.18 13.73 0.88
C HIS A 5 26.22 15.04 1.70
N ASP A 6 26.03 16.19 1.08
CA ASP A 6 25.67 17.41 1.82
C ASP A 6 24.14 17.44 2.01
N ALA A 7 23.70 17.51 3.25
CA ALA A 7 22.27 17.52 3.60
C ALA A 7 21.51 18.68 2.94
N LEU A 8 22.14 19.82 2.72
CA LEU A 8 21.55 20.97 2.03
C LEU A 8 21.40 20.70 0.53
N ALA A 9 22.41 20.07 -0.10
CA ALA A 9 22.37 19.69 -1.50
C ALA A 9 21.26 18.65 -1.75
N ASP A 10 21.11 17.66 -0.86
CA ASP A 10 20.04 16.66 -0.91
C ASP A 10 18.64 17.31 -0.79
N CYS A 11 18.47 18.24 0.15
CA CYS A 11 17.21 19.00 0.28
C CYS A 11 16.89 19.81 -0.98
N ASN A 12 17.85 20.50 -1.56
CA ASN A 12 17.68 21.27 -2.80
C ASN A 12 17.31 20.34 -3.98
N PHE A 13 17.96 19.18 -4.08
CA PHE A 13 17.64 18.20 -5.10
C PHE A 13 16.19 17.69 -4.97
N LEU A 14 15.74 17.38 -3.74
CA LEU A 14 14.35 16.96 -3.50
C LEU A 14 13.34 18.07 -3.86
N ILE A 15 13.65 19.35 -3.57
CA ILE A 15 12.82 20.49 -3.95
C ILE A 15 12.69 20.57 -5.47
N GLU A 16 13.80 20.47 -6.19
CA GLU A 16 13.78 20.51 -7.66
C GLU A 16 13.05 19.31 -8.26
N LEU A 17 13.20 18.11 -7.68
CA LEU A 17 12.45 16.93 -8.08
C LEU A 17 10.95 17.16 -7.90
N MET A 18 10.51 17.67 -6.74
CA MET A 18 9.12 17.97 -6.46
C MET A 18 8.53 19.05 -7.37
N LYS A 19 9.31 20.07 -7.73
CA LYS A 19 8.91 21.06 -8.74
C LYS A 19 8.66 20.40 -10.10
N LYS A 20 9.55 19.51 -10.53
CA LYS A 20 9.40 18.76 -11.79
C LYS A 20 8.18 17.83 -11.78
N ILE A 21 7.95 17.12 -10.67
CA ILE A 21 6.73 16.29 -10.53
C ILE A 21 5.48 17.16 -10.62
N LYS A 22 5.46 18.32 -9.96
CA LYS A 22 4.34 19.26 -10.01
C LYS A 22 4.07 19.81 -11.42
N GLU A 23 5.11 20.03 -12.20
CA GLU A 23 5.02 20.49 -13.58
C GLU A 23 4.51 19.39 -14.53
N LEU A 24 5.08 18.19 -14.44
CA LEU A 24 4.81 17.08 -15.37
C LEU A 24 3.55 16.28 -15.01
N LEU A 25 3.26 16.14 -13.72
CA LEU A 25 2.19 15.30 -13.16
C LEU A 25 1.44 16.05 -12.05
N PRO A 26 0.72 17.14 -12.40
CA PRO A 26 0.15 18.05 -11.40
C PRO A 26 -0.89 17.39 -10.51
N ASN A 27 -1.70 16.44 -11.04
CA ASN A 27 -2.71 15.76 -10.27
C ASN A 27 -2.09 14.70 -9.35
N TYR A 28 -1.08 13.98 -9.80
CA TYR A 28 -0.29 13.09 -8.96
C TYR A 28 0.41 13.84 -7.82
N TYR A 29 1.03 14.99 -8.12
CA TYR A 29 1.61 15.84 -7.09
C TYR A 29 0.60 16.23 -6.02
N LYS A 30 -0.60 16.65 -6.43
CA LYS A 30 -1.69 17.00 -5.52
C LYS A 30 -2.12 15.81 -4.67
N GLU A 31 -2.23 14.62 -5.26
CA GLU A 31 -2.59 13.39 -4.55
C GLU A 31 -1.56 13.04 -3.48
N ILE A 32 -0.25 13.06 -3.80
CA ILE A 32 0.82 12.79 -2.83
C ILE A 32 0.75 13.76 -1.64
N ILE A 33 0.60 15.06 -1.90
CA ILE A 33 0.54 16.07 -0.84
C ILE A 33 -0.69 15.89 0.05
N THR A 34 -1.81 15.47 -0.52
CA THR A 34 -3.06 15.27 0.24
C THR A 34 -3.11 13.96 1.01
N THR A 35 -2.28 12.97 0.70
CA THR A 35 -2.24 11.65 1.37
C THR A 35 -1.14 11.52 2.41
N THR A 36 -0.77 12.62 3.06
CA THR A 36 0.33 12.65 4.06
C THR A 36 -0.06 12.17 5.45
N SER A 37 -1.36 12.11 5.77
CA SER A 37 -1.85 11.57 7.03
C SER A 37 -2.58 10.24 6.82
N LYS A 38 -2.67 9.41 7.88
CA LYS A 38 -3.42 8.15 7.85
C LYS A 38 -4.87 8.36 7.42
N GLU A 39 -5.53 9.36 7.98
CA GLU A 39 -6.93 9.66 7.68
C GLU A 39 -7.10 10.06 6.21
N SER A 40 -6.28 10.98 5.71
CA SER A 40 -6.34 11.42 4.31
C SER A 40 -6.03 10.29 3.33
N LEU A 41 -5.08 9.40 3.68
CA LEU A 41 -4.76 8.21 2.90
C LEU A 41 -5.94 7.24 2.83
N ILE A 42 -6.56 6.90 3.96
CA ILE A 42 -7.74 6.02 4.01
C ILE A 42 -8.90 6.64 3.23
N ASN A 43 -9.13 7.94 3.37
CA ASN A 43 -10.16 8.64 2.61
C ASN A 43 -9.86 8.65 1.09
N CYS A 44 -8.60 8.70 0.69
CA CYS A 44 -8.21 8.55 -0.70
C CYS A 44 -8.52 7.13 -1.20
N LEU A 45 -8.10 6.10 -0.44
CA LEU A 45 -8.32 4.69 -0.79
C LEU A 45 -9.80 4.28 -0.88
N ARG A 46 -10.72 5.04 -0.24
CA ARG A 46 -12.17 4.82 -0.35
C ARG A 46 -12.80 5.43 -1.60
N LYS A 47 -12.10 6.33 -2.28
CA LYS A 47 -12.66 7.07 -3.44
C LYS A 47 -12.45 6.36 -4.77
N ASP A 48 -11.50 5.47 -4.85
CA ASP A 48 -11.17 4.74 -6.07
C ASP A 48 -11.02 3.23 -5.77
N ASP A 49 -11.22 2.41 -6.78
CA ASP A 49 -11.12 0.95 -6.67
C ASP A 49 -9.74 0.44 -7.11
N ILE A 50 -8.96 1.26 -7.79
CA ILE A 50 -7.67 0.86 -8.38
C ILE A 50 -6.60 1.89 -8.07
N PHE A 51 -5.53 1.40 -7.45
CA PHE A 51 -4.34 2.18 -7.14
C PHE A 51 -3.09 1.47 -7.64
N PHE A 52 -2.04 2.25 -7.84
CA PHE A 52 -0.71 1.75 -8.16
C PHE A 52 0.24 2.11 -7.03
N HIS A 53 1.00 1.14 -6.56
CA HIS A 53 2.04 1.35 -5.56
C HIS A 53 3.41 1.20 -6.22
N CYS A 54 4.19 2.27 -6.17
CA CYS A 54 5.56 2.24 -6.65
C CYS A 54 6.49 1.70 -5.56
N ASN A 55 7.27 0.67 -5.88
CA ASN A 55 8.22 0.09 -4.96
C ASN A 55 9.56 -0.13 -5.64
N TYR A 56 10.64 0.18 -4.91
CA TYR A 56 11.99 -0.12 -5.36
C TYR A 56 12.41 -1.49 -4.86
N LEU A 57 12.67 -2.39 -5.78
CA LEU A 57 13.13 -3.74 -5.48
C LEU A 57 14.66 -3.75 -5.43
N ALA A 58 15.23 -3.58 -4.25
CA ALA A 58 16.68 -3.49 -4.04
C ALA A 58 17.46 -4.68 -4.65
N ARG A 59 16.89 -5.90 -4.60
CA ARG A 59 17.53 -7.11 -5.15
C ARG A 59 17.66 -7.07 -6.67
N SER A 60 16.66 -6.54 -7.37
CA SER A 60 16.65 -6.46 -8.85
C SER A 60 17.12 -5.10 -9.36
N LYS A 61 17.37 -4.14 -8.48
CA LYS A 61 17.66 -2.73 -8.81
C LYS A 61 16.61 -2.13 -9.78
N LYS A 62 15.37 -2.57 -9.66
CA LYS A 62 14.27 -2.12 -10.52
C LYS A 62 13.19 -1.47 -9.68
N THR A 63 12.66 -0.37 -10.19
CA THR A 63 11.40 0.19 -9.70
C THR A 63 10.26 -0.53 -10.42
N SER A 64 9.27 -0.97 -9.68
CA SER A 64 8.05 -1.53 -10.24
C SER A 64 6.83 -0.85 -9.61
N ALA A 65 5.81 -0.63 -10.42
CA ALA A 65 4.50 -0.26 -9.96
C ALA A 65 3.59 -1.48 -10.10
N TYR A 66 2.83 -1.81 -9.07
CA TYR A 66 1.83 -2.87 -9.18
C TYR A 66 0.43 -2.30 -8.91
N PRO A 67 -0.55 -2.70 -9.74
CA PRO A 67 -1.95 -2.31 -9.54
C PRO A 67 -2.52 -3.07 -8.36
N PHE A 68 -3.34 -2.40 -7.53
CA PHE A 68 -4.00 -3.08 -6.43
C PHE A 68 -5.41 -2.54 -6.16
N TYR A 69 -6.22 -3.42 -5.58
CA TYR A 69 -7.52 -3.11 -5.00
C TYR A 69 -7.36 -3.05 -3.46
N PRO A 70 -7.77 -1.96 -2.79
CA PRO A 70 -7.72 -1.87 -1.33
C PRO A 70 -8.86 -2.66 -0.70
N ILE A 71 -8.57 -3.54 0.26
CA ILE A 71 -9.56 -4.25 1.07
C ILE A 71 -9.66 -3.51 2.40
N LEU A 72 -10.72 -2.70 2.52
CA LEU A 72 -10.90 -1.78 3.64
C LEU A 72 -12.05 -2.24 4.53
N ASP A 73 -11.80 -2.26 5.83
CA ASP A 73 -12.84 -2.29 6.84
C ASP A 73 -13.41 -0.86 7.04
N GLU A 74 -14.72 -0.75 7.03
CA GLU A 74 -15.41 0.53 7.19
C GLU A 74 -15.10 1.22 8.53
N TYR A 75 -14.84 0.44 9.55
CA TYR A 75 -14.68 0.89 10.94
C TYR A 75 -13.27 0.70 11.50
N SER A 76 -12.38 0.08 10.75
CA SER A 76 -11.04 -0.24 11.25
C SER A 76 -10.17 1.00 11.38
N ASN A 77 -9.61 1.14 12.58
CA ASN A 77 -8.53 2.09 12.86
C ASN A 77 -7.14 1.41 12.73
N ALA A 78 -7.07 0.32 11.97
CA ALA A 78 -5.86 -0.45 11.79
C ALA A 78 -4.71 0.40 11.22
N SER A 79 -3.50 0.10 11.63
CA SER A 79 -2.28 0.72 11.07
C SER A 79 -1.85 0.06 9.75
N ARG A 80 -2.50 -1.04 9.38
CA ARG A 80 -2.24 -1.81 8.15
C ARG A 80 -3.55 -2.25 7.53
N ILE A 81 -3.58 -2.25 6.21
CA ILE A 81 -4.68 -2.78 5.40
C ILE A 81 -4.17 -3.88 4.48
N ALA A 82 -5.05 -4.80 4.10
CA ALA A 82 -4.77 -5.72 3.02
C ALA A 82 -5.07 -5.05 1.67
N VAL A 83 -4.25 -5.36 0.68
CA VAL A 83 -4.50 -5.01 -0.72
C VAL A 83 -4.33 -6.24 -1.59
N PHE A 84 -5.17 -6.35 -2.62
CA PHE A 84 -5.08 -7.41 -3.62
C PHE A 84 -4.37 -6.89 -4.86
N ASN A 85 -3.30 -7.54 -5.28
CA ASN A 85 -2.58 -7.21 -6.50
C ASN A 85 -3.39 -7.63 -7.73
N LEU A 86 -3.86 -6.67 -8.51
CA LEU A 86 -4.70 -6.87 -9.69
C LEU A 86 -3.97 -7.52 -10.88
N SER A 87 -2.68 -7.78 -10.78
CA SER A 87 -1.99 -8.64 -11.76
C SER A 87 -2.42 -10.11 -11.66
N PHE A 88 -3.02 -10.51 -10.53
CA PHE A 88 -3.58 -11.85 -10.33
C PHE A 88 -5.08 -11.88 -10.63
N ASP A 89 -5.60 -13.04 -11.06
CA ASP A 89 -7.04 -13.24 -11.23
C ASP A 89 -7.68 -13.55 -9.87
N PRO A 90 -8.59 -12.70 -9.34
CA PRO A 90 -9.19 -12.91 -8.03
C PRO A 90 -10.08 -14.16 -7.95
N LYS A 91 -10.61 -14.63 -9.07
CA LYS A 91 -11.47 -15.84 -9.10
C LYS A 91 -10.74 -17.08 -8.58
N LEU A 92 -9.43 -17.15 -8.73
CA LEU A 92 -8.62 -18.27 -8.25
C LEU A 92 -8.56 -18.37 -6.71
N TYR A 93 -9.00 -17.32 -6.01
CA TYR A 93 -8.86 -17.21 -4.54
C TYR A 93 -10.19 -17.16 -3.80
N PHE A 94 -11.32 -16.99 -4.50
CA PHE A 94 -12.63 -16.81 -3.85
C PHE A 94 -13.09 -18.01 -3.05
N ASP A 95 -12.78 -19.23 -3.52
CA ASP A 95 -13.20 -20.50 -2.90
C ASP A 95 -12.19 -21.05 -1.90
N LEU A 96 -11.07 -20.34 -1.67
CA LEU A 96 -10.07 -20.77 -0.70
C LEU A 96 -10.62 -20.73 0.72
N SER A 97 -10.17 -21.69 1.52
CA SER A 97 -10.44 -21.77 2.94
C SER A 97 -9.78 -20.61 3.70
N TYR A 98 -10.25 -20.38 4.92
CA TYR A 98 -9.66 -19.37 5.81
C TYR A 98 -8.15 -19.59 6.03
N GLN A 99 -7.75 -20.86 6.25
CA GLN A 99 -6.34 -21.22 6.49
C GLN A 99 -5.45 -20.97 5.26
N GLU A 100 -5.93 -21.27 4.05
CA GLU A 100 -5.19 -21.00 2.81
C GLU A 100 -5.02 -19.50 2.56
N LEU A 101 -6.07 -18.71 2.81
CA LEU A 101 -6.00 -17.24 2.70
C LEU A 101 -5.06 -16.64 3.74
N GLU A 102 -5.06 -17.16 4.96
CA GLU A 102 -4.14 -16.74 6.02
C GLU A 102 -2.68 -17.00 5.62
N GLN A 103 -2.37 -18.18 5.10
CA GLN A 103 -1.03 -18.53 4.61
C GLN A 103 -0.59 -17.60 3.48
N LEU A 104 -1.48 -17.27 2.55
CA LEU A 104 -1.20 -16.31 1.47
C LEU A 104 -0.94 -14.90 2.00
N LEU A 105 -1.69 -14.46 3.02
CA LEU A 105 -1.49 -13.17 3.68
C LEU A 105 -0.17 -13.10 4.48
N GLN A 106 0.33 -14.23 4.95
CA GLN A 106 1.62 -14.34 5.64
C GLN A 106 2.80 -14.43 4.67
N SER A 107 2.56 -15.00 3.48
CA SER A 107 3.60 -15.19 2.47
C SER A 107 4.04 -13.86 1.84
N SER A 108 5.34 -13.71 1.65
CA SER A 108 5.92 -12.59 0.90
C SER A 108 6.20 -12.90 -0.57
N LYS A 109 6.18 -14.19 -0.95
CA LYS A 109 6.44 -14.65 -2.32
C LYS A 109 5.14 -15.14 -2.96
N ASP A 110 4.95 -14.77 -4.21
CA ASP A 110 3.87 -15.25 -5.09
C ASP A 110 2.44 -15.10 -4.52
N SER A 111 2.28 -14.29 -3.48
CA SER A 111 0.98 -13.96 -2.90
C SER A 111 0.34 -12.81 -3.66
N PRO A 112 -0.98 -12.91 -3.95
CA PRO A 112 -1.74 -11.78 -4.49
C PRO A 112 -1.94 -10.67 -3.46
N PHE A 113 -1.72 -10.98 -2.19
CA PHE A 113 -1.92 -10.02 -1.11
C PHE A 113 -0.65 -9.28 -0.73
N ARG A 114 -0.83 -8.03 -0.33
CA ARG A 114 0.19 -7.21 0.33
C ARG A 114 -0.46 -6.51 1.52
N LYS A 115 0.36 -6.22 2.53
CA LYS A 115 -0.05 -5.42 3.69
C LYS A 115 0.54 -4.03 3.55
N LEU A 116 -0.30 -3.02 3.40
CA LEU A 116 0.14 -1.63 3.35
C LEU A 116 0.06 -1.00 4.74
N ALA A 117 1.15 -0.38 5.18
CA ALA A 117 1.19 0.39 6.42
C ALA A 117 0.64 1.79 6.16
N VAL A 118 -0.60 2.05 6.60
CA VAL A 118 -1.30 3.33 6.34
C VAL A 118 -0.91 4.47 7.29
N ASN A 119 -0.03 4.20 8.25
CA ASN A 119 0.59 5.21 9.12
C ASN A 119 1.91 5.78 8.56
N LYS A 120 2.18 5.54 7.29
CA LYS A 120 3.35 6.04 6.56
C LYS A 120 2.89 6.72 5.29
N THR A 121 3.66 7.70 4.82
CA THR A 121 3.50 8.23 3.47
C THR A 121 3.86 7.14 2.45
N LEU A 122 2.92 6.81 1.58
CA LEU A 122 3.08 5.75 0.58
C LEU A 122 3.14 6.37 -0.82
N PRO A 123 4.05 5.91 -1.68
CA PRO A 123 4.09 6.31 -3.09
C PRO A 123 3.00 5.57 -3.87
N ILE A 124 1.75 5.96 -3.65
CA ILE A 124 0.58 5.44 -4.36
C ILE A 124 -0.02 6.49 -5.26
N ILE A 125 -0.68 6.04 -6.32
CA ILE A 125 -1.45 6.87 -7.23
C ILE A 125 -2.74 6.15 -7.61
N SER A 126 -3.85 6.87 -7.60
CA SER A 126 -5.15 6.34 -8.05
C SER A 126 -5.22 6.22 -9.57
N LEU A 127 -6.02 5.28 -10.07
CA LEU A 127 -6.27 5.16 -11.51
C LEU A 127 -6.93 6.42 -12.07
N SER A 128 -7.83 7.04 -11.31
CA SER A 128 -8.49 8.28 -11.72
C SER A 128 -7.48 9.41 -11.95
N THR A 129 -6.48 9.54 -11.09
CA THR A 129 -5.41 10.53 -11.25
C THR A 129 -4.53 10.22 -12.47
N LEU A 130 -4.18 8.95 -12.71
CA LEU A 130 -3.44 8.54 -13.91
C LEU A 130 -4.18 8.89 -15.20
N ILE A 131 -5.50 8.67 -15.23
CA ILE A 131 -6.34 9.00 -16.38
C ILE A 131 -6.33 10.52 -16.64
N ILE A 132 -6.43 11.34 -15.58
CA ILE A 132 -6.41 12.80 -15.71
C ILE A 132 -5.05 13.31 -16.19
N ASP A 133 -3.95 12.67 -15.77
CA ASP A 133 -2.59 12.99 -16.21
C ASP A 133 -2.22 12.34 -17.57
N ASP A 134 -3.21 11.73 -18.26
CA ASP A 134 -3.06 11.04 -19.57
C ASP A 134 -2.05 9.89 -19.55
N ILE A 135 -1.96 9.18 -18.42
CA ILE A 135 -1.10 8.00 -18.26
C ILE A 135 -1.99 6.76 -18.14
N LEU A 136 -2.08 5.99 -19.22
CA LEU A 136 -2.91 4.78 -19.24
C LEU A 136 -2.05 3.51 -19.14
N PRO A 137 -2.26 2.67 -18.10
CA PRO A 137 -1.66 1.34 -18.04
C PRO A 137 -2.16 0.45 -19.18
N ALA A 138 -1.28 -0.39 -19.74
CA ALA A 138 -1.60 -1.27 -20.88
C ALA A 138 -2.76 -2.24 -20.58
N ASP A 139 -2.87 -2.73 -19.34
CA ASP A 139 -3.85 -3.76 -18.92
C ASP A 139 -5.05 -3.19 -18.17
N ILE A 140 -5.40 -1.92 -18.39
CA ILE A 140 -6.41 -1.19 -17.62
C ILE A 140 -7.78 -1.91 -17.57
N ASP A 141 -8.23 -2.48 -18.66
CA ASP A 141 -9.53 -3.16 -18.73
C ASP A 141 -9.54 -4.46 -17.91
N SER A 142 -8.42 -5.16 -17.90
CA SER A 142 -8.22 -6.33 -17.05
C SER A 142 -8.26 -5.94 -15.57
N PHE A 143 -7.59 -4.86 -15.18
CA PHE A 143 -7.60 -4.37 -13.80
C PHE A 143 -8.99 -3.91 -13.36
N LYS A 144 -9.72 -3.19 -14.21
CA LYS A 144 -11.11 -2.79 -13.94
C LYS A 144 -12.03 -3.99 -13.74
N THR A 145 -11.92 -5.00 -14.58
CA THR A 145 -12.69 -6.25 -14.46
C THR A 145 -12.42 -6.95 -13.14
N ARG A 146 -11.14 -7.10 -12.78
CA ARG A 146 -10.72 -7.76 -11.53
C ARG A 146 -11.11 -6.96 -10.29
N ALA A 147 -10.98 -5.64 -10.31
CA ALA A 147 -11.43 -4.78 -9.23
C ALA A 147 -12.94 -4.87 -9.01
N LYS A 148 -13.73 -4.90 -10.09
CA LYS A 148 -15.18 -5.10 -10.02
C LYS A 148 -15.55 -6.44 -9.36
N LEU A 149 -14.87 -7.54 -9.74
CA LEU A 149 -15.09 -8.85 -9.13
C LEU A 149 -14.80 -8.85 -7.63
N LEU A 150 -13.73 -8.19 -7.21
CA LEU A 150 -13.40 -8.03 -5.79
C LEU A 150 -14.45 -7.21 -5.06
N LYS A 151 -14.88 -6.09 -5.66
CA LYS A 151 -15.89 -5.19 -5.08
C LYS A 151 -17.24 -5.88 -4.87
N GLU A 152 -17.65 -6.73 -5.81
CA GLU A 152 -18.90 -7.47 -5.75
C GLU A 152 -18.85 -8.66 -4.76
N ASN A 153 -17.67 -9.17 -4.40
CA ASN A 153 -17.51 -10.28 -3.47
C ASN A 153 -17.19 -9.81 -2.04
N THR A 154 -18.20 -9.25 -1.37
CA THR A 154 -18.06 -8.76 0.02
C THR A 154 -17.72 -9.88 1.01
N ASN A 155 -18.19 -11.11 0.78
CA ASN A 155 -17.85 -12.25 1.63
C ASN A 155 -16.34 -12.54 1.61
N PHE A 156 -15.73 -12.50 0.44
CA PHE A 156 -14.28 -12.67 0.32
C PHE A 156 -13.53 -11.53 1.01
N GLN A 157 -13.95 -10.28 0.83
CA GLN A 157 -13.34 -9.14 1.50
C GLN A 157 -13.42 -9.27 3.02
N ASN A 158 -14.59 -9.64 3.56
CA ASN A 158 -14.79 -9.84 5.00
C ASN A 158 -13.89 -10.95 5.55
N LYS A 159 -13.72 -12.08 4.84
CA LYS A 159 -12.76 -13.11 5.25
C LYS A 159 -11.34 -12.56 5.38
N ILE A 160 -10.89 -11.74 4.44
CA ILE A 160 -9.54 -11.13 4.46
C ILE A 160 -9.41 -10.15 5.61
N ILE A 161 -10.43 -9.33 5.87
CA ILE A 161 -10.48 -8.38 6.98
C ILE A 161 -10.41 -9.13 8.32
N ASP A 162 -11.20 -10.18 8.48
CA ASP A 162 -11.22 -11.00 9.70
C ASP A 162 -9.85 -11.64 9.97
N ILE A 163 -9.21 -12.20 8.92
CA ILE A 163 -7.86 -12.75 9.06
C ILE A 163 -6.88 -11.66 9.51
N LEU A 164 -6.97 -10.45 8.93
CA LEU A 164 -6.05 -9.37 9.25
C LEU A 164 -6.23 -8.85 10.68
N ASN A 165 -7.48 -8.77 11.14
CA ASN A 165 -7.82 -8.30 12.48
C ASN A 165 -7.47 -9.32 13.57
N ASN A 166 -7.53 -10.62 13.25
CA ASN A 166 -7.17 -11.71 14.18
C ASN A 166 -5.69 -12.10 14.06
N PHE A 167 -4.91 -11.41 13.23
CA PHE A 167 -3.52 -11.73 13.04
C PHE A 167 -2.69 -11.33 14.25
N GLU A 168 -2.31 -12.31 15.05
CA GLU A 168 -1.32 -12.11 16.10
C GLU A 168 0.09 -12.03 15.50
N PHE A 169 0.74 -10.89 15.66
CA PHE A 169 2.15 -10.80 15.34
C PHE A 169 2.93 -11.66 16.32
N PRO A 170 3.89 -12.50 15.83
CA PRO A 170 4.77 -13.21 16.77
C PRO A 170 5.37 -12.17 17.72
N SER A 171 5.11 -12.33 19.01
CA SER A 171 5.81 -11.59 20.03
C SER A 171 7.26 -12.04 19.97
N PHE A 172 8.14 -11.19 19.48
CA PHE A 172 9.57 -11.44 19.66
C PHE A 172 9.85 -11.27 21.15
N GLU A 173 10.20 -12.36 21.82
CA GLU A 173 10.85 -12.28 23.12
C GLU A 173 12.19 -11.56 22.92
N ASN A 174 12.15 -10.24 23.05
CA ASN A 174 13.35 -9.43 23.00
C ASN A 174 14.10 -9.61 24.31
N ASN A 175 15.14 -10.43 24.29
CA ASN A 175 16.02 -10.66 25.44
C ASN A 175 16.90 -9.44 25.78
N HIS A 176 16.90 -8.38 24.98
CA HIS A 176 17.66 -7.15 25.23
C HIS A 176 16.78 -6.10 25.90
N ILE A 177 17.23 -5.66 27.08
CA ILE A 177 16.50 -4.66 27.94
C ILE A 177 16.18 -3.39 27.15
N GLU A 178 17.05 -2.94 26.26
CA GLU A 178 16.87 -1.77 25.39
C GLU A 178 15.69 -1.94 24.40
N GLN A 179 15.42 -3.16 23.97
CA GLN A 179 14.30 -3.47 23.06
C GLN A 179 12.99 -3.67 23.82
N GLN A 180 13.05 -4.07 25.10
CA GLN A 180 11.86 -4.21 25.97
C GLN A 180 11.19 -2.87 26.24
N ILE A 181 11.94 -1.76 26.28
CA ILE A 181 11.41 -0.41 26.47
C ILE A 181 10.43 -0.05 25.34
N TYR A 182 10.69 -0.52 24.12
CA TYR A 182 9.84 -0.24 22.96
C TYR A 182 8.70 -1.26 22.76
N SER A 183 8.82 -2.47 23.32
CA SER A 183 7.79 -3.50 23.19
C SER A 183 6.68 -3.39 24.25
N ASN A 184 6.98 -2.86 25.42
CA ASN A 184 6.05 -2.76 26.56
C ASN A 184 5.27 -1.44 26.62
N GLY A 185 5.45 -0.55 25.62
CA GLY A 185 4.85 0.79 25.64
C GLY A 185 5.55 1.75 26.63
N PHE A 186 5.19 3.01 26.56
CA PHE A 186 5.67 3.99 27.55
C PHE A 186 5.04 3.71 28.93
N PRO A 187 5.80 3.78 30.02
CA PRO A 187 5.24 3.68 31.36
C PRO A 187 4.12 4.73 31.51
N SER A 188 2.96 4.31 32.01
CA SER A 188 1.92 5.25 32.42
C SER A 188 2.45 6.11 33.57
N ALA A 189 2.31 7.42 33.42
CA ALA A 189 2.67 8.38 34.48
C ALA A 189 1.84 8.19 35.73
#